data_1f654371646f863970a0ef6dff65bef6
#
_entry.id   1f654371646f863970a0ef6dff65bef6
#
_cell.length_a   1.000
_cell.length_b   1.000
_cell.length_c   1.000
_cell.angle_alpha   90.00
_cell.angle_beta   90.00
_cell.angle_gamma   90.00
#
_symmetry.space_group_name_H-M   'P 1'
#
loop_
_entity.id
_entity.type
_entity.pdbx_description
1 polymer ?
#
loop_
_entity_poly.entity_id
_entity_poly.type
_entity_poly.pdbx_seq_one_letter_code
_entity_poly.pdbx_strand_id
1 'polypeptide(L)'
;MHVNVPIEPRWDFTEVRRAALALARAVERRMPEVATSAWWKEQRGERVFIDYNQNARDRTVASAYSVRANPEGRVSCPLDWDEVPEAEPSDLTLATVPARFAALGDPAAGIDDRRFDLTALLELAARDEAGGLGDAPWPPHFAKQGGEPRRVAPSRARDRSRPET
;
A
#
# COMPACT_ATOMS: atom_id res chain seq x y z
N MET A 1 5.96 -4.05 3.07
CA MET A 1 4.91 -5.01 3.48
C MET A 1 3.60 -4.62 2.81
N HIS A 2 2.76 -5.59 2.42
CA HIS A 2 1.38 -5.36 2.01
C HIS A 2 0.45 -5.97 3.06
N VAL A 3 -0.63 -5.28 3.38
CA VAL A 3 -1.72 -5.82 4.19
C VAL A 3 -2.93 -5.91 3.28
N ASN A 4 -3.41 -7.12 3.05
CA ASN A 4 -4.57 -7.37 2.19
C ASN A 4 -5.79 -7.65 3.08
N VAL A 5 -6.88 -6.93 2.85
CA VAL A 5 -8.14 -7.09 3.59
C VAL A 5 -9.24 -7.38 2.58
N PRO A 6 -9.84 -8.57 2.60
CA PRO A 6 -10.98 -8.88 1.75
C PRO A 6 -12.18 -8.02 2.12
N ILE A 7 -12.81 -7.41 1.14
CA ILE A 7 -13.98 -6.56 1.34
C ILE A 7 -15.18 -7.09 0.57
N GLU A 8 -16.37 -6.70 0.97
CA GLU A 8 -17.57 -6.97 0.20
C GLU A 8 -17.47 -6.35 -1.20
N PRO A 9 -17.87 -7.04 -2.28
CA PRO A 9 -17.68 -6.59 -3.67
C PRO A 9 -18.75 -5.58 -4.12
N ARG A 10 -19.03 -4.58 -3.29
CA ARG A 10 -20.03 -3.53 -3.55
C ARG A 10 -19.45 -2.12 -3.63
N TRP A 11 -18.15 -1.99 -3.37
CA TRP A 11 -17.45 -0.70 -3.31
C TRP A 11 -16.65 -0.45 -4.59
N ASP A 12 -16.69 0.76 -5.10
CA ASP A 12 -15.84 1.14 -6.22
C ASP A 12 -14.42 1.54 -5.78
N PHE A 13 -13.51 1.73 -6.74
CA PHE A 13 -12.11 2.10 -6.44
C PHE A 13 -11.98 3.43 -5.71
N THR A 14 -12.89 4.38 -5.94
CA THR A 14 -12.88 5.69 -5.28
C THR A 14 -13.26 5.54 -3.81
N GLU A 15 -14.29 4.76 -3.53
CA GLU A 15 -14.74 4.46 -2.18
C GLU A 15 -13.69 3.68 -1.39
N VAL A 16 -13.09 2.64 -2.00
CA VAL A 16 -12.02 1.84 -1.35
C VAL A 16 -10.80 2.71 -1.05
N ARG A 17 -10.37 3.54 -1.99
CA ARG A 17 -9.25 4.47 -1.76
C ARG A 17 -9.58 5.49 -0.66
N ARG A 18 -10.80 6.03 -0.65
CA ARG A 18 -11.27 6.98 0.38
C ARG A 18 -11.29 6.35 1.77
N ALA A 19 -11.77 5.12 1.89
CA ALA A 19 -11.72 4.33 3.11
C ALA A 19 -10.27 4.06 3.56
N ALA A 20 -9.39 3.69 2.63
CA ALA A 20 -7.97 3.46 2.90
C ALA A 20 -7.25 4.74 3.38
N LEU A 21 -7.58 5.91 2.82
CA LEU A 21 -7.05 7.20 3.30
C LEU A 21 -7.53 7.52 4.72
N ALA A 22 -8.80 7.27 5.04
CA ALA A 22 -9.32 7.46 6.39
C ALA A 22 -8.62 6.52 7.39
N LEU A 23 -8.39 5.27 7.02
CA LEU A 23 -7.61 4.32 7.80
C LEU A 23 -6.17 4.80 8.02
N ALA A 24 -5.48 5.24 6.96
CA ALA A 24 -4.12 5.75 7.04
C ALA A 24 -4.02 6.94 8.01
N ARG A 25 -4.94 7.88 7.94
CA ARG A 25 -5.05 9.02 8.86
C ARG A 25 -5.35 8.59 10.30
N ALA A 26 -6.21 7.58 10.47
CA ALA A 26 -6.52 7.05 11.80
C ALA A 26 -5.29 6.38 12.45
N VAL A 27 -4.50 5.65 11.67
CA VAL A 27 -3.24 5.05 12.16
C VAL A 27 -2.22 6.15 12.46
N GLU A 28 -2.06 7.15 11.59
CA GLU A 28 -1.17 8.29 11.84
C GLU A 28 -1.54 9.04 13.13
N ARG A 29 -2.84 9.29 13.40
CA ARG A 29 -3.29 9.89 14.67
C ARG A 29 -2.92 9.07 15.90
N ARG A 30 -2.89 7.74 15.79
CA ARG A 30 -2.53 6.84 16.89
C ARG A 30 -1.03 6.70 17.09
N MET A 31 -0.26 6.79 16.01
CA MET A 31 1.18 6.53 15.98
C MET A 31 1.92 7.60 15.15
N PRO A 32 1.82 8.89 15.52
CA PRO A 32 2.31 9.99 14.68
C PRO A 32 3.83 9.99 14.47
N GLU A 33 4.59 9.38 15.39
CA GLU A 33 6.04 9.26 15.27
C GLU A 33 6.49 8.10 14.37
N VAL A 34 5.60 7.12 14.10
CA VAL A 34 5.96 5.89 13.36
C VAL A 34 5.36 5.86 11.98
N ALA A 35 4.13 6.32 11.82
CA ALA A 35 3.36 6.20 10.58
C ALA A 35 2.92 7.57 10.04
N THR A 36 2.74 7.64 8.73
CA THR A 36 2.24 8.85 8.08
C THR A 36 1.38 8.54 6.86
N SER A 37 0.37 9.38 6.64
CA SER A 37 -0.44 9.43 5.43
C SER A 37 0.08 10.47 4.41
N ALA A 38 1.18 11.18 4.69
CA ALA A 38 1.73 12.21 3.85
C ALA A 38 2.18 11.67 2.49
N TRP A 39 1.55 12.14 1.40
CA TRP A 39 1.88 11.71 0.05
C TRP A 39 3.30 12.10 -0.38
N TRP A 40 3.75 13.30 -0.01
CA TRP A 40 5.05 13.84 -0.42
C TRP A 40 6.18 13.29 0.45
N LYS A 41 7.24 12.77 -0.20
CA LYS A 41 8.37 12.14 0.50
C LYS A 41 9.03 13.09 1.51
N GLU A 42 9.12 14.35 1.16
CA GLU A 42 9.72 15.41 1.98
C GLU A 42 9.00 15.63 3.32
N GLN A 43 7.73 15.24 3.40
CA GLN A 43 6.90 15.36 4.60
C GLN A 43 6.92 14.11 5.49
N ARG A 44 7.49 13.00 5.01
CA ARG A 44 7.43 11.71 5.71
C ARG A 44 8.45 11.59 6.84
N GLY A 45 9.63 12.22 6.68
CA GLY A 45 10.77 11.94 7.53
C GLY A 45 11.14 10.45 7.46
N GLU A 46 11.39 9.85 8.61
CA GLU A 46 11.70 8.40 8.73
C GLU A 46 10.45 7.54 8.99
N ARG A 47 9.25 8.14 8.93
CA ARG A 47 7.99 7.44 9.20
C ARG A 47 7.59 6.51 8.06
N VAL A 48 6.91 5.45 8.41
CA VAL A 48 6.31 4.49 7.46
C VAL A 48 5.13 5.16 6.75
N PHE A 49 5.19 5.24 5.43
CA PHE A 49 4.08 5.72 4.63
C PHE A 49 3.03 4.63 4.44
N ILE A 50 1.79 4.92 4.84
CA ILE A 50 0.64 4.05 4.60
C ILE A 50 0.07 4.39 3.23
N ASP A 51 0.36 3.56 2.23
CA ASP A 51 0.00 3.82 0.83
C ASP A 51 -1.46 3.47 0.54
N TYR A 52 -2.35 4.42 0.78
CA TYR A 52 -3.77 4.35 0.42
C TYR A 52 -3.99 4.40 -1.10
N ASN A 53 -3.07 4.98 -1.88
CA ASN A 53 -3.16 5.08 -3.34
C ASN A 53 -2.94 3.74 -4.04
N GLN A 54 -2.47 2.71 -3.33
CA GLN A 54 -2.42 1.36 -3.87
C GLN A 54 -3.83 0.81 -4.19
N ASN A 55 -4.87 1.37 -3.57
CA ASN A 55 -6.27 1.04 -3.84
C ASN A 55 -6.89 1.86 -5.00
N ALA A 56 -6.14 2.73 -5.65
CA ALA A 56 -6.63 3.46 -6.82
C ALA A 56 -6.72 2.53 -8.04
N ARG A 57 -7.66 2.83 -8.93
CA ARG A 57 -7.79 2.15 -10.23
C ARG A 57 -6.45 2.14 -10.97
N ASP A 58 -6.21 1.09 -11.75
CA ASP A 58 -5.00 0.90 -12.57
C ASP A 58 -3.70 0.69 -11.77
N ARG A 59 -3.81 0.35 -10.48
CA ARG A 59 -2.69 -0.09 -9.68
C ARG A 59 -2.51 -1.60 -9.75
N THR A 60 -1.25 -2.02 -9.83
CA THR A 60 -0.88 -3.43 -9.76
C THR A 60 -0.35 -3.77 -8.38
N VAL A 61 -0.78 -4.90 -7.85
CA VAL A 61 -0.28 -5.46 -6.58
C VAL A 61 0.47 -6.73 -6.91
N ALA A 62 1.59 -6.96 -6.24
CA ALA A 62 2.27 -8.25 -6.31
C ALA A 62 1.38 -9.30 -5.65
N SER A 63 0.97 -10.32 -6.40
CA SER A 63 0.21 -11.44 -5.83
C SER A 63 1.06 -12.23 -4.82
N ALA A 64 0.39 -12.98 -3.95
CA ALA A 64 1.06 -13.95 -3.10
C ALA A 64 1.95 -14.87 -3.95
N TYR A 65 3.10 -15.23 -3.42
CA TYR A 65 4.12 -16.08 -4.02
C TYR A 65 4.74 -15.58 -5.34
N SER A 66 4.45 -14.34 -5.76
CA SER A 66 5.13 -13.76 -6.93
C SER A 66 6.58 -13.41 -6.62
N VAL A 67 7.46 -13.74 -7.55
CA VAL A 67 8.89 -13.41 -7.47
C VAL A 67 9.09 -11.94 -7.81
N ARG A 68 9.87 -11.24 -7.01
CA ARG A 68 10.21 -9.82 -7.23
C ARG A 68 11.40 -9.70 -8.18
N ALA A 69 11.35 -8.73 -9.06
CA ALA A 69 12.45 -8.45 -10.00
C ALA A 69 13.63 -7.77 -9.28
N ASN A 70 14.32 -8.55 -8.45
CA ASN A 70 15.57 -8.16 -7.79
C ASN A 70 16.59 -9.32 -7.88
N PRO A 71 17.90 -9.03 -7.72
CA PRO A 71 18.95 -10.05 -7.86
C PRO A 71 18.80 -11.25 -6.91
N GLU A 72 18.20 -11.03 -5.74
CA GLU A 72 18.04 -12.06 -4.69
C GLU A 72 16.83 -12.97 -4.94
N GLY A 73 15.98 -12.65 -5.93
CA GLY A 73 14.78 -13.42 -6.23
C GLY A 73 13.80 -13.47 -5.06
N ARG A 74 13.64 -12.37 -4.32
CA ARG A 74 12.71 -12.29 -3.21
C ARG A 74 11.28 -12.59 -3.65
N VAL A 75 10.52 -13.23 -2.78
CA VAL A 75 9.15 -13.65 -3.02
C VAL A 75 8.20 -12.81 -2.17
N SER A 76 7.04 -12.45 -2.74
CA SER A 76 5.92 -11.85 -1.99
C SER A 76 5.24 -12.94 -1.15
N CYS A 77 5.88 -13.35 -0.06
CA CYS A 77 5.47 -14.49 0.76
C CYS A 77 4.40 -14.05 1.79
N PRO A 78 3.24 -14.72 1.85
CA PRO A 78 2.31 -14.55 2.96
C PRO A 78 2.95 -14.97 4.29
N LEU A 79 2.60 -14.22 5.34
CA LEU A 79 3.07 -14.44 6.70
C LEU A 79 1.89 -14.38 7.67
N ASP A 80 1.92 -15.17 8.72
CA ASP A 80 1.08 -14.96 9.88
C ASP A 80 1.54 -13.73 10.67
N TRP A 81 0.62 -13.11 11.40
CA TRP A 81 0.92 -11.87 12.14
C TRP A 81 2.02 -12.06 13.19
N ASP A 82 2.09 -13.24 13.79
CA ASP A 82 3.10 -13.57 14.81
C ASP A 82 4.51 -13.72 14.23
N GLU A 83 4.62 -13.97 12.93
CA GLU A 83 5.90 -14.07 12.22
C GLU A 83 6.46 -12.70 11.81
N VAL A 84 5.58 -11.70 11.64
CA VAL A 84 5.97 -10.39 11.07
C VAL A 84 7.11 -9.70 11.83
N PRO A 85 7.17 -9.72 13.18
CA PRO A 85 8.25 -9.05 13.91
C PRO A 85 9.65 -9.60 13.61
N GLU A 86 9.74 -10.91 13.33
CA GLU A 86 11.01 -11.64 13.12
C GLU A 86 11.29 -11.90 11.63
N ALA A 87 10.38 -11.50 10.73
CA ALA A 87 10.50 -11.81 9.32
C ALA A 87 11.53 -10.92 8.62
N GLU A 88 12.58 -11.56 8.10
CA GLU A 88 13.58 -10.89 7.28
C GLU A 88 13.28 -11.08 5.78
N PRO A 89 13.07 -10.01 5.01
CA PRO A 89 12.77 -10.11 3.58
C PRO A 89 13.86 -10.83 2.76
N SER A 90 15.10 -10.85 3.23
CA SER A 90 16.22 -11.59 2.62
C SER A 90 16.06 -13.10 2.69
N ASP A 91 15.30 -13.60 3.66
CA ASP A 91 15.10 -15.02 3.87
C ASP A 91 13.93 -15.59 3.05
N LEU A 92 13.11 -14.70 2.49
CA LEU A 92 11.93 -15.05 1.69
C LEU A 92 12.26 -15.00 0.19
N THR A 93 12.97 -15.99 -0.29
CA THR A 93 13.47 -16.07 -1.67
C THR A 93 12.87 -17.22 -2.45
N LEU A 94 13.09 -17.23 -3.77
CA LEU A 94 12.73 -18.37 -4.63
C LEU A 94 13.34 -19.70 -4.17
N ALA A 95 14.50 -19.66 -3.50
CA ALA A 95 15.17 -20.87 -3.00
C ALA A 95 14.55 -21.39 -1.69
N THR A 96 14.04 -20.51 -0.83
CA THR A 96 13.60 -20.87 0.53
C THR A 96 12.09 -21.04 0.67
N VAL A 97 11.30 -20.22 -0.04
CA VAL A 97 9.83 -20.21 0.06
C VAL A 97 9.18 -21.54 -0.34
N PRO A 98 9.64 -22.31 -1.33
CA PRO A 98 9.04 -23.62 -1.63
C PRO A 98 9.11 -24.61 -0.45
N ALA A 99 10.23 -24.67 0.24
CA ALA A 99 10.38 -25.54 1.41
C ALA A 99 9.53 -25.04 2.59
N ARG A 100 9.46 -23.70 2.79
CA ARG A 100 8.58 -23.10 3.78
C ARG A 100 7.11 -23.46 3.50
N PHE A 101 6.64 -23.28 2.26
CA PHE A 101 5.28 -23.61 1.88
C PHE A 101 4.95 -25.10 2.12
N ALA A 102 5.88 -26.00 1.78
CA ALA A 102 5.70 -27.43 2.03
C ALA A 102 5.60 -27.77 3.53
N ALA A 103 6.30 -27.03 4.39
CA ALA A 103 6.32 -27.28 5.83
C ALA A 103 5.12 -26.65 6.57
N LEU A 104 4.73 -25.44 6.21
CA LEU A 104 3.75 -24.64 6.97
C LEU A 104 2.39 -24.50 6.25
N GLY A 105 2.31 -24.80 4.96
CA GLY A 105 1.14 -24.53 4.14
C GLY A 105 1.07 -23.07 3.71
N ASP A 106 -0.14 -22.63 3.35
CA ASP A 106 -0.41 -21.28 2.89
C ASP A 106 -1.13 -20.45 3.97
N PRO A 107 -0.47 -19.49 4.63
CA PRO A 107 -1.11 -18.59 5.59
C PRO A 107 -2.25 -17.76 4.99
N ALA A 108 -2.28 -17.60 3.66
CA ALA A 108 -3.33 -16.87 2.97
C ALA A 108 -4.50 -17.74 2.50
N ALA A 109 -4.49 -19.06 2.73
CA ALA A 109 -5.49 -19.99 2.21
C ALA A 109 -6.94 -19.61 2.57
N GLY A 110 -7.18 -19.05 3.74
CA GLY A 110 -8.49 -18.62 4.22
C GLY A 110 -8.82 -17.14 3.97
N ILE A 111 -8.07 -16.43 3.15
CA ILE A 111 -8.23 -14.97 2.99
C ILE A 111 -9.63 -14.59 2.48
N ASP A 112 -10.26 -15.42 1.67
CA ASP A 112 -11.59 -15.17 1.09
C ASP A 112 -12.76 -15.67 1.96
N ASP A 113 -12.50 -16.32 3.09
CA ASP A 113 -13.53 -16.88 3.98
C ASP A 113 -14.35 -15.81 4.70
N ARG A 114 -13.78 -14.63 4.85
CA ARG A 114 -14.45 -13.48 5.47
C ARG A 114 -14.28 -12.24 4.61
N ARG A 115 -15.35 -11.46 4.51
CA ARG A 115 -15.35 -10.16 3.85
C ARG A 115 -15.79 -9.08 4.81
N PHE A 116 -15.17 -7.93 4.72
CA PHE A 116 -15.38 -6.83 5.64
C PHE A 116 -16.11 -5.67 4.96
N ASP A 117 -16.95 -5.02 5.74
CA ASP A 117 -17.68 -3.81 5.37
C ASP A 117 -16.80 -2.57 5.54
N LEU A 118 -16.87 -1.62 4.60
CA LEU A 118 -16.13 -0.36 4.66
C LEU A 118 -16.96 0.81 5.21
N THR A 119 -18.23 0.61 5.57
CA THR A 119 -19.13 1.69 5.98
C THR A 119 -18.51 2.56 7.09
N ALA A 120 -17.99 1.95 8.15
CA ALA A 120 -17.38 2.69 9.26
C ALA A 120 -16.17 3.55 8.84
N LEU A 121 -15.35 3.08 7.88
CA LEU A 121 -14.23 3.84 7.35
C LEU A 121 -14.70 4.98 6.42
N LEU A 122 -15.75 4.77 5.66
CA LEU A 122 -16.36 5.82 4.82
C LEU A 122 -17.05 6.90 5.65
N GLU A 123 -17.69 6.54 6.78
CA GLU A 123 -18.19 7.49 7.75
C GLU A 123 -17.06 8.29 8.42
N LEU A 124 -15.94 7.62 8.73
CA LEU A 124 -14.75 8.31 9.24
C LEU A 124 -14.21 9.30 8.20
N ALA A 125 -14.14 8.89 6.93
CA ALA A 125 -13.73 9.77 5.83
C ALA A 125 -14.64 11.02 5.75
N ALA A 126 -15.96 10.82 5.84
CA ALA A 126 -16.92 11.92 5.82
C ALA A 126 -16.74 12.90 7.01
N ARG A 127 -16.43 12.37 8.20
CA ARG A 127 -16.10 13.21 9.38
C ARG A 127 -14.80 13.97 9.19
N ASP A 128 -13.77 13.32 8.66
CA ASP A 128 -12.48 13.96 8.36
C ASP A 128 -12.67 15.11 7.35
N GLU A 129 -13.45 14.90 6.30
CA GLU A 129 -13.80 15.92 5.29
C GLU A 129 -14.60 17.08 5.88
N ALA A 130 -15.62 16.80 6.70
CA ALA A 130 -16.38 17.82 7.41
C ALA A 130 -15.51 18.62 8.39
N GLY A 131 -14.45 18.00 8.94
CA GLY A 131 -13.43 18.64 9.77
C GLY A 131 -12.38 19.44 8.98
N GLY A 132 -12.51 19.55 7.65
CA GLY A 132 -11.61 20.32 6.79
C GLY A 132 -10.41 19.52 6.25
N LEU A 133 -10.32 18.22 6.49
CA LEU A 133 -9.32 17.38 5.87
C LEU A 133 -9.77 17.02 4.44
N GLY A 134 -9.25 17.73 3.46
CA GLY A 134 -9.53 17.46 2.04
C GLY A 134 -9.02 16.10 1.57
N ASP A 135 -9.30 15.76 0.30
CA ASP A 135 -8.75 14.56 -0.32
C ASP A 135 -7.21 14.68 -0.45
N ALA A 136 -6.55 13.53 -0.50
CA ALA A 136 -5.12 13.46 -0.69
C ALA A 136 -4.76 13.38 -2.19
N PRO A 137 -3.53 13.76 -2.59
CA PRO A 137 -3.12 13.72 -3.99
C PRO A 137 -3.31 12.35 -4.63
N TRP A 138 -3.86 12.35 -5.85
CA TRP A 138 -4.02 11.16 -6.65
C TRP A 138 -2.72 10.78 -7.39
N PRO A 139 -2.58 9.52 -7.81
CA PRO A 139 -1.47 9.13 -8.67
C PRO A 139 -1.31 9.99 -9.92
N PRO A 140 -0.09 10.09 -10.50
CA PRO A 140 0.21 11.06 -11.58
C PRO A 140 -0.66 11.00 -12.84
N HIS A 141 -1.26 9.85 -13.13
CA HIS A 141 -2.13 9.66 -14.32
C HIS A 141 -3.57 10.15 -14.12
N PHE A 142 -3.95 10.54 -12.92
CA PHE A 142 -5.23 11.21 -12.68
C PHE A 142 -5.09 12.71 -12.85
N ALA A 143 -6.20 13.38 -13.19
CA ALA A 143 -6.22 14.83 -13.32
C ALA A 143 -5.74 15.50 -12.03
N LYS A 144 -4.92 16.54 -12.17
CA LYS A 144 -4.41 17.31 -11.05
C LYS A 144 -5.54 18.14 -10.43
N GLN A 145 -5.66 18.08 -9.11
CA GLN A 145 -6.65 18.88 -8.39
C GLN A 145 -6.17 20.31 -8.14
N GLY A 146 -7.11 21.24 -7.95
CA GLY A 146 -6.79 22.64 -7.59
C GLY A 146 -6.02 22.69 -6.26
N GLY A 147 -4.91 23.45 -6.23
CA GLY A 147 -4.08 23.56 -5.03
C GLY A 147 -3.10 22.40 -4.78
N GLU A 148 -3.14 21.36 -5.62
CA GLU A 148 -2.19 20.24 -5.52
C GLU A 148 -0.77 20.71 -5.85
N PRO A 149 0.24 20.41 -5.02
CA PRO A 149 1.63 20.73 -5.30
C PRO A 149 2.15 20.05 -6.57
N ARG A 150 3.30 20.49 -7.06
CA ARG A 150 3.91 19.89 -8.25
C ARG A 150 4.20 18.41 -7.99
N ARG A 151 3.65 17.51 -8.81
CA ARG A 151 3.91 16.08 -8.73
C ARG A 151 5.37 15.81 -9.09
N VAL A 152 6.02 14.97 -8.29
CA VAL A 152 7.38 14.51 -8.58
C VAL A 152 7.32 13.66 -9.85
N ALA A 153 8.24 13.92 -10.81
CA ALA A 153 8.38 13.07 -11.97
C ALA A 153 8.72 11.62 -11.54
N PRO A 154 8.22 10.59 -12.25
CA PRO A 154 8.61 9.22 -11.96
C PRO A 154 10.14 9.09 -11.97
N SER A 155 10.70 8.38 -11.01
CA SER A 155 12.16 8.19 -10.85
C SER A 155 12.87 7.50 -12.05
N ARG A 156 12.11 7.17 -13.10
CA ARG A 156 12.59 6.56 -14.35
C ARG A 156 12.43 7.48 -15.57
N ALA A 157 12.19 8.76 -15.40
CA ALA A 157 12.36 9.69 -16.51
C ALA A 157 13.84 9.64 -16.90
N ARG A 158 14.16 8.95 -18.01
CA ARG A 158 15.48 9.02 -18.62
C ARG A 158 15.78 10.49 -18.85
N ASP A 159 16.87 10.95 -18.30
CA ASP A 159 17.42 12.25 -18.62
C ASP A 159 17.80 12.25 -20.11
N ARG A 160 16.92 12.80 -20.95
CA ARG A 160 17.10 12.91 -22.40
C ARG A 160 18.19 13.94 -22.77
N SER A 161 18.81 14.57 -21.78
CA SER A 161 19.87 15.56 -21.98
C SER A 161 21.27 14.96 -21.94
N ARG A 162 21.41 13.65 -21.68
CA ARG A 162 22.74 12.99 -21.67
C ARG A 162 23.05 12.48 -23.08
N PRO A 163 24.04 13.02 -23.77
CA PRO A 163 24.45 12.52 -25.07
C PRO A 163 24.98 11.07 -24.91
N GLU A 164 24.58 10.20 -25.81
CA GLU A 164 25.13 8.85 -25.93
C GLU A 164 26.58 8.97 -26.33
N THR A 165 27.49 8.57 -25.44
CA THR A 165 28.94 8.36 -25.76
C THR A 165 29.17 6.88 -26.02
#